data_e930c71422b73c65714e526a0d6bbf88
#
_entry.id   e930c71422b73c65714e526a0d6bbf88
#
_cell.length_a   1.000
_cell.length_b   1.000
_cell.length_c   1.000
_cell.angle_alpha   90.00
_cell.angle_beta   90.00
_cell.angle_gamma   90.00
#
_symmetry.space_group_name_H-M   'P 1'
#
loop_
_entity.id
_entity.type
_entity.pdbx_description
1 polymer ?
#
loop_
_entity_poly.entity_id
_entity_poly.type
_entity_poly.pdbx_seq_one_letter_code
_entity_poly.pdbx_strand_id
1 'polypeptide(L)'
;MISAWTFGILPDGRKVTAYRVHDASGLTAIILDYGLILQSLILPDGRNITLNHADLDSYLSGNDYRGAIIGPYANRIEGACFNIEGTVYALAANEKSCNLHSGPNGFDRKLWKITPSKDKLEAVLKTQSMSGFPGQLEVQVRFELSQQRLRLSLRAVSDQSTPINMTYHPYWNLKGKGKIDDHDLNLISAGQTAYTLTDIKDISQTRFDFTMSRPIGQVQIDHNFKHTQGVVLNYGRTSLHISSSLSDLQIYTGDQMKTPRSGIAVEPQFQPNDINLERKSLFKASDAYDHWIEYKFDWR
;
A
#
# COMPACT_ATOMS: atom_id res chain seq x y z
N MET A 1 3.49 -10.89 -21.30
CA MET A 1 3.81 -12.32 -21.05
C MET A 1 3.93 -12.54 -19.55
N ILE A 2 3.34 -13.63 -19.03
CA ILE A 2 3.43 -13.96 -17.60
C ILE A 2 4.22 -15.25 -17.43
N SER A 3 5.16 -15.27 -16.47
CA SER A 3 5.85 -16.47 -16.01
C SER A 3 5.78 -16.58 -14.49
N ALA A 4 5.87 -17.80 -13.95
CA ALA A 4 5.79 -18.03 -12.52
C ALA A 4 6.84 -19.07 -12.07
N TRP A 5 7.30 -18.92 -10.81
CA TRP A 5 8.22 -19.87 -10.16
C TRP A 5 8.01 -19.89 -8.65
N THR A 6 8.52 -20.91 -7.98
CA THR A 6 8.52 -20.96 -6.52
C THR A 6 9.51 -19.93 -5.96
N PHE A 7 9.05 -18.95 -5.20
CA PHE A 7 9.88 -17.96 -4.52
C PHE A 7 10.43 -18.48 -3.18
N GLY A 8 9.62 -19.27 -2.47
CA GLY A 8 9.99 -19.88 -1.19
C GLY A 8 8.92 -20.84 -0.69
N ILE A 9 9.15 -21.37 0.51
CA ILE A 9 8.23 -22.30 1.18
C ILE A 9 7.96 -21.75 2.58
N LEU A 10 6.67 -21.61 2.92
CA LEU A 10 6.24 -21.20 4.26
C LEU A 10 6.57 -22.28 5.30
N PRO A 11 6.67 -21.91 6.60
CA PRO A 11 6.96 -22.89 7.67
C PRO A 11 5.97 -24.07 7.75
N ASP A 12 4.74 -23.90 7.24
CA ASP A 12 3.71 -24.93 7.17
C ASP A 12 3.78 -25.79 5.89
N GLY A 13 4.81 -25.62 5.07
CA GLY A 13 5.07 -26.37 3.84
C GLY A 13 4.37 -25.84 2.59
N ARG A 14 3.53 -24.80 2.68
CA ARG A 14 2.91 -24.18 1.49
C ARG A 14 3.93 -23.40 0.68
N LYS A 15 3.81 -23.49 -0.65
CA LYS A 15 4.70 -22.77 -1.58
C LYS A 15 4.20 -21.32 -1.73
N VAL A 16 5.16 -20.40 -1.78
CA VAL A 16 4.96 -19.03 -2.23
C VAL A 16 5.43 -18.92 -3.67
N THR A 17 4.56 -18.44 -4.53
CA THR A 17 4.80 -18.30 -5.97
C THR A 17 5.04 -16.85 -6.33
N ALA A 18 6.10 -16.58 -7.10
CA ALA A 18 6.34 -15.31 -7.74
C ALA A 18 5.78 -15.32 -9.17
N TYR A 19 5.08 -14.26 -9.53
CA TYR A 19 4.55 -14.03 -10.88
C TYR A 19 5.26 -12.83 -11.49
N ARG A 20 5.93 -13.04 -12.62
CA ARG A 20 6.53 -11.97 -13.42
C ARG A 20 5.55 -11.60 -14.52
N VAL A 21 5.17 -10.33 -14.56
CA VAL A 21 4.37 -9.72 -15.62
C VAL A 21 5.26 -8.74 -16.36
N HIS A 22 5.32 -8.85 -17.68
CA HIS A 22 6.10 -7.97 -18.55
C HIS A 22 5.19 -7.37 -19.60
N ASP A 23 5.22 -6.04 -19.78
CA ASP A 23 4.47 -5.34 -20.80
C ASP A 23 5.32 -4.99 -22.05
N ALA A 24 4.66 -4.50 -23.09
CA ALA A 24 5.33 -4.13 -24.35
C ALA A 24 6.25 -2.90 -24.22
N SER A 25 6.13 -2.10 -23.17
CA SER A 25 6.99 -0.95 -22.92
C SER A 25 8.35 -1.34 -22.29
N GLY A 26 8.50 -2.61 -21.91
CA GLY A 26 9.67 -3.12 -21.20
C GLY A 26 9.57 -3.07 -19.67
N LEU A 27 8.45 -2.53 -19.13
CA LEU A 27 8.21 -2.53 -17.69
C LEU A 27 7.93 -3.96 -17.20
N THR A 28 8.54 -4.32 -16.08
CA THR A 28 8.38 -5.65 -15.47
C THR A 28 7.98 -5.53 -14.01
N ALA A 29 6.88 -6.17 -13.62
CA ALA A 29 6.48 -6.34 -12.23
C ALA A 29 6.66 -7.79 -11.79
N ILE A 30 7.14 -8.00 -10.56
CA ILE A 30 7.18 -9.32 -9.91
C ILE A 30 6.31 -9.23 -8.66
N ILE A 31 5.27 -10.06 -8.61
CA ILE A 31 4.27 -10.07 -7.54
C ILE A 31 4.25 -11.46 -6.90
N LEU A 32 4.33 -11.54 -5.57
CA LEU A 32 4.20 -12.78 -4.81
C LEU A 32 2.73 -13.04 -4.48
N ASP A 33 2.33 -14.30 -4.43
CA ASP A 33 1.00 -14.67 -3.92
C ASP A 33 0.90 -14.59 -2.38
N TYR A 34 2.00 -14.46 -1.67
CA TYR A 34 2.04 -14.12 -0.25
C TYR A 34 1.99 -12.61 -0.06
N GLY A 35 0.98 -12.12 0.64
CA GLY A 35 0.77 -10.69 0.89
C GLY A 35 0.54 -9.85 -0.37
N LEU A 36 0.38 -10.45 -1.55
CA LEU A 36 0.39 -9.77 -2.85
C LEU A 36 1.56 -8.81 -3.00
N ILE A 37 2.73 -9.20 -2.49
CA ILE A 37 3.91 -8.34 -2.39
C ILE A 37 4.43 -7.98 -3.78
N LEU A 38 4.52 -6.68 -4.10
CA LEU A 38 5.32 -6.18 -5.22
C LEU A 38 6.81 -6.37 -4.87
N GLN A 39 7.33 -7.52 -5.23
CA GLN A 39 8.72 -7.88 -4.96
C GLN A 39 9.69 -7.03 -5.77
N SER A 40 9.33 -6.71 -7.03
CA SER A 40 10.15 -5.84 -7.87
C SER A 40 9.28 -5.11 -8.89
N LEU A 41 9.67 -3.87 -9.19
CA LEU A 41 9.25 -3.16 -10.39
C LEU A 41 10.50 -2.69 -11.13
N ILE A 42 10.72 -3.26 -12.31
CA ILE A 42 11.97 -3.12 -13.07
C ILE A 42 11.69 -2.32 -14.33
N LEU A 43 12.41 -1.21 -14.50
CA LEU A 43 12.39 -0.39 -15.69
C LEU A 43 13.13 -1.07 -16.87
N PRO A 44 12.94 -0.62 -18.13
CA PRO A 44 13.61 -1.19 -19.29
C PRO A 44 15.14 -1.13 -19.25
N ASP A 45 15.72 -0.21 -18.47
CA ASP A 45 17.17 -0.10 -18.26
C ASP A 45 17.71 -1.09 -17.19
N GLY A 46 16.85 -1.96 -16.64
CA GLY A 46 17.19 -2.95 -15.64
C GLY A 46 17.14 -2.48 -14.19
N ARG A 47 16.87 -1.19 -13.94
CA ARG A 47 16.74 -0.70 -12.55
C ARG A 47 15.46 -1.24 -11.90
N ASN A 48 15.62 -1.87 -10.74
CA ASN A 48 14.50 -2.10 -9.82
C ASN A 48 14.27 -0.84 -8.99
N ILE A 49 13.10 -0.24 -9.11
CA ILE A 49 12.73 1.02 -8.46
C ILE A 49 11.87 0.84 -7.20
N THR A 50 11.75 -0.39 -6.71
CA THR A 50 11.11 -0.71 -5.44
C THR A 50 12.09 -1.36 -4.48
N LEU A 51 11.93 -1.09 -3.18
CA LEU A 51 12.65 -1.85 -2.17
C LEU A 51 12.07 -3.25 -2.05
N ASN A 52 12.93 -4.24 -1.93
CA ASN A 52 12.53 -5.63 -1.78
C ASN A 52 13.42 -6.39 -0.78
N HIS A 53 13.00 -7.59 -0.43
CA HIS A 53 13.84 -8.60 0.18
C HIS A 53 14.20 -9.67 -0.85
N ALA A 54 15.39 -10.25 -0.70
CA ALA A 54 15.89 -11.26 -1.65
C ALA A 54 15.22 -12.62 -1.49
N ASP A 55 14.72 -12.91 -0.29
CA ASP A 55 14.19 -14.21 0.11
C ASP A 55 12.89 -14.08 0.94
N LEU A 56 12.18 -15.19 1.07
CA LEU A 56 10.92 -15.27 1.80
C LEU A 56 11.10 -15.06 3.31
N ASP A 57 12.16 -15.59 3.90
CA ASP A 57 12.41 -15.51 5.35
C ASP A 57 12.54 -14.06 5.81
N SER A 58 13.17 -13.23 4.99
CA SER A 58 13.26 -11.78 5.24
C SER A 58 11.89 -11.08 5.20
N TYR A 59 10.96 -11.54 4.36
CA TYR A 59 9.56 -11.05 4.38
C TYR A 59 8.78 -11.55 5.60
N LEU A 60 8.99 -12.81 5.99
CA LEU A 60 8.29 -13.42 7.13
C LEU A 60 8.70 -12.78 8.47
N SER A 61 9.98 -12.45 8.63
CA SER A 61 10.55 -11.84 9.83
C SER A 61 10.46 -10.32 9.84
N GLY A 62 10.28 -9.68 8.68
CA GLY A 62 10.17 -8.23 8.54
C GLY A 62 8.85 -7.67 9.07
N ASN A 63 8.90 -6.43 9.56
CA ASN A 63 7.75 -5.66 10.03
C ASN A 63 7.59 -4.34 9.27
N ASP A 64 8.17 -4.23 8.09
CA ASP A 64 8.17 -3.00 7.29
C ASP A 64 7.09 -3.01 6.18
N TYR A 65 6.27 -4.05 6.12
CA TYR A 65 5.16 -4.21 5.16
C TYR A 65 5.56 -4.05 3.70
N ARG A 66 6.81 -4.28 3.39
CA ARG A 66 7.48 -3.95 2.13
C ARG A 66 6.78 -4.57 0.93
N GLY A 67 6.18 -3.70 0.09
CA GLY A 67 5.48 -4.09 -1.12
C GLY A 67 4.14 -4.79 -0.93
N ALA A 68 3.66 -4.97 0.29
CA ALA A 68 2.48 -5.78 0.57
C ALA A 68 1.15 -5.04 0.34
N ILE A 69 0.10 -5.83 0.10
CA ILE A 69 -1.28 -5.36 0.23
C ILE A 69 -1.64 -5.23 1.72
N ILE A 70 -2.16 -4.10 2.11
CA ILE A 70 -2.57 -3.83 3.49
C ILE A 70 -4.09 -3.88 3.59
N GLY A 71 -4.59 -4.61 4.58
CA GLY A 71 -6.00 -4.76 4.83
C GLY A 71 -6.32 -5.82 5.90
N PRO A 72 -7.60 -5.92 6.33
CA PRO A 72 -8.73 -5.13 5.85
C PRO A 72 -8.64 -3.63 6.15
N TYR A 73 -7.81 -3.19 7.13
CA TYR A 73 -7.70 -1.81 7.54
C TYR A 73 -6.24 -1.32 7.56
N ALA A 74 -5.95 -0.37 6.68
CA ALA A 74 -4.64 0.28 6.57
C ALA A 74 -4.48 1.35 7.65
N ASN A 75 -3.23 1.56 8.07
CA ASN A 75 -2.83 2.53 9.07
C ASN A 75 -3.41 2.20 10.47
N ARG A 76 -3.46 3.19 11.34
CA ARG A 76 -3.74 3.03 12.78
C ARG A 76 -5.22 3.11 13.10
N ILE A 77 -5.68 2.24 14.00
CA ILE A 77 -6.92 2.38 14.76
C ILE A 77 -6.51 2.66 16.21
N GLU A 78 -6.84 3.85 16.69
CA GLU A 78 -6.49 4.32 18.03
C GLU A 78 -7.20 3.48 19.12
N GLY A 79 -6.50 3.21 20.22
CA GLY A 79 -7.01 2.36 21.29
C GLY A 79 -7.19 0.90 20.90
N ALA A 80 -6.77 0.50 19.66
CA ALA A 80 -6.97 -0.84 19.12
C ALA A 80 -8.42 -1.33 19.27
N CYS A 81 -9.40 -0.45 19.07
CA CYS A 81 -10.82 -0.80 19.11
C CYS A 81 -11.67 0.16 18.28
N PHE A 82 -12.86 -0.29 17.93
CA PHE A 82 -13.90 0.53 17.29
C PHE A 82 -15.29 0.05 17.71
N ASN A 83 -16.31 0.87 17.48
CA ASN A 83 -17.70 0.56 17.81
C ASN A 83 -18.56 0.55 16.52
N ILE A 84 -19.38 -0.51 16.37
CA ILE A 84 -20.44 -0.55 15.36
C ILE A 84 -21.75 -0.82 16.10
N GLU A 85 -22.70 0.12 15.99
CA GLU A 85 -24.06 -0.01 16.53
C GLU A 85 -24.10 -0.44 18.02
N GLY A 86 -23.20 0.12 18.83
CA GLY A 86 -23.10 -0.17 20.26
C GLY A 86 -22.20 -1.37 20.62
N THR A 87 -21.80 -2.18 19.66
CA THR A 87 -20.87 -3.30 19.90
C THR A 87 -19.42 -2.83 19.73
N VAL A 88 -18.61 -3.05 20.77
CA VAL A 88 -17.17 -2.75 20.75
C VAL A 88 -16.40 -3.95 20.22
N TYR A 89 -15.58 -3.71 19.20
CA TYR A 89 -14.68 -4.69 18.61
C TYR A 89 -13.25 -4.38 19.03
N ALA A 90 -12.65 -5.30 19.78
CA ALA A 90 -11.26 -5.20 20.23
C ALA A 90 -10.31 -5.83 19.21
N LEU A 91 -9.20 -5.15 18.92
CA LEU A 91 -8.16 -5.58 18.01
C LEU A 91 -6.85 -5.84 18.76
N ALA A 92 -5.89 -6.49 18.12
CA ALA A 92 -4.55 -6.61 18.66
C ALA A 92 -3.84 -5.24 18.61
N ALA A 93 -3.35 -4.76 19.75
CA ALA A 93 -2.47 -3.61 19.80
C ALA A 93 -1.04 -4.06 19.44
N ASN A 94 -0.64 -3.85 18.19
CA ASN A 94 0.66 -4.25 17.65
C ASN A 94 1.64 -3.07 17.46
N GLU A 95 1.17 -1.85 17.66
CA GLU A 95 2.01 -0.65 17.72
C GLU A 95 1.56 0.26 18.86
N LYS A 96 2.28 0.22 20.00
CA LYS A 96 1.88 0.93 21.24
C LYS A 96 0.44 0.57 21.63
N SER A 97 -0.45 1.58 21.73
CA SER A 97 -1.88 1.37 22.02
C SER A 97 -2.74 1.21 20.77
N CYS A 98 -2.17 1.25 19.57
CA CYS A 98 -2.91 1.20 18.31
C CYS A 98 -2.89 -0.19 17.68
N ASN A 99 -3.92 -0.49 16.88
CA ASN A 99 -3.83 -1.51 15.86
C ASN A 99 -3.29 -0.86 14.59
N LEU A 100 -2.16 -1.34 14.08
CA LEU A 100 -1.53 -0.90 12.84
C LEU A 100 -1.70 -1.98 11.78
N HIS A 101 -2.18 -1.60 10.60
CA HIS A 101 -2.29 -2.44 9.41
C HIS A 101 -3.00 -3.79 9.65
N SER A 102 -4.06 -3.76 10.48
CA SER A 102 -4.85 -4.96 10.87
C SER A 102 -4.10 -5.97 11.74
N GLY A 103 -2.95 -5.59 12.29
CA GLY A 103 -2.20 -6.43 13.23
C GLY A 103 -1.51 -7.63 12.58
N PRO A 104 -1.18 -8.66 13.38
CA PRO A 104 -0.29 -9.75 12.95
C PRO A 104 -0.91 -10.69 11.90
N ASN A 105 -2.21 -10.59 11.66
CA ASN A 105 -2.96 -11.45 10.75
C ASN A 105 -3.57 -10.69 9.56
N GLY A 106 -3.03 -9.52 9.22
CA GLY A 106 -3.43 -8.72 8.09
C GLY A 106 -3.29 -9.42 6.73
N PHE A 107 -3.73 -8.76 5.68
CA PHE A 107 -3.67 -9.29 4.30
C PHE A 107 -2.25 -9.50 3.81
N ASP A 108 -1.29 -8.75 4.33
CA ASP A 108 0.15 -8.86 4.10
C ASP A 108 0.74 -10.21 4.53
N ARG A 109 0.05 -10.93 5.43
CA ARG A 109 0.45 -12.26 5.95
C ARG A 109 -0.39 -13.41 5.38
N LYS A 110 -1.15 -13.18 4.31
CA LYS A 110 -2.01 -14.20 3.71
C LYS A 110 -1.44 -14.72 2.40
N LEU A 111 -1.69 -16.01 2.14
CA LEU A 111 -1.46 -16.61 0.84
C LEU A 111 -2.73 -16.45 0.00
N TRP A 112 -2.61 -15.79 -1.14
CA TRP A 112 -3.70 -15.46 -2.05
C TRP A 112 -3.78 -16.45 -3.19
N LYS A 113 -5.00 -16.74 -3.65
CA LYS A 113 -5.19 -17.52 -4.87
C LYS A 113 -5.06 -16.59 -6.07
N ILE A 114 -3.98 -16.71 -6.84
CA ILE A 114 -3.78 -15.93 -8.07
C ILE A 114 -4.14 -16.76 -9.30
N THR A 115 -4.87 -16.13 -10.21
CA THR A 115 -5.17 -16.65 -11.55
C THR A 115 -4.56 -15.69 -12.57
N PRO A 116 -3.49 -16.07 -13.28
CA PRO A 116 -2.88 -15.25 -14.33
C PRO A 116 -3.73 -15.28 -15.62
N SER A 117 -3.84 -14.14 -16.30
CA SER A 117 -4.52 -14.01 -17.59
C SER A 117 -3.89 -12.92 -18.43
N LYS A 118 -3.28 -13.28 -19.56
CA LYS A 118 -2.64 -12.38 -20.55
C LYS A 118 -1.66 -11.37 -19.92
N ASP A 119 -2.14 -10.22 -19.49
CA ASP A 119 -1.41 -9.08 -18.90
C ASP A 119 -1.89 -8.74 -17.47
N LYS A 120 -2.71 -9.61 -16.88
CA LYS A 120 -3.39 -9.40 -15.59
C LYS A 120 -3.13 -10.54 -14.63
N LEU A 121 -3.07 -10.20 -13.35
CA LEU A 121 -3.15 -11.16 -12.25
C LEU A 121 -4.43 -10.87 -11.46
N GLU A 122 -5.31 -11.85 -11.36
CA GLU A 122 -6.49 -11.78 -10.51
C GLU A 122 -6.25 -12.57 -9.24
N ALA A 123 -6.25 -11.89 -8.11
CA ALA A 123 -6.00 -12.46 -6.80
C ALA A 123 -7.30 -12.47 -5.97
N VAL A 124 -7.58 -13.56 -5.32
CA VAL A 124 -8.76 -13.72 -4.45
C VAL A 124 -8.33 -14.22 -3.09
N LEU A 125 -8.88 -13.60 -2.05
CA LEU A 125 -8.79 -14.05 -0.67
C LEU A 125 -10.20 -14.13 -0.08
N LYS A 126 -10.54 -15.30 0.49
CA LYS A 126 -11.73 -15.47 1.31
C LYS A 126 -11.29 -15.68 2.75
N THR A 127 -11.75 -14.82 3.64
CA THR A 127 -11.44 -14.93 5.07
C THR A 127 -12.63 -15.51 5.80
N GLN A 128 -12.38 -16.28 6.87
CA GLN A 128 -13.45 -16.73 7.75
C GLN A 128 -13.75 -15.73 8.87
N SER A 129 -12.75 -15.12 9.42
CA SER A 129 -12.82 -13.92 10.24
C SER A 129 -11.42 -13.34 10.35
N MET A 130 -11.32 -12.04 10.48
CA MET A 130 -10.04 -11.36 10.67
C MET A 130 -9.99 -10.86 12.10
N SER A 131 -9.07 -11.34 12.90
CA SER A 131 -8.79 -11.04 14.31
C SER A 131 -9.40 -9.72 14.84
N GLY A 132 -10.68 -9.78 15.30
CA GLY A 132 -11.42 -8.64 15.84
C GLY A 132 -12.25 -7.84 14.82
N PHE A 133 -12.06 -8.03 13.51
CA PHE A 133 -12.94 -7.44 12.50
C PHE A 133 -14.16 -8.34 12.26
N PRO A 134 -15.40 -7.79 12.28
CA PRO A 134 -16.61 -8.60 12.05
C PRO A 134 -16.73 -9.04 10.59
N GLY A 135 -17.42 -10.17 10.41
CA GLY A 135 -17.80 -10.70 9.12
C GLY A 135 -16.73 -11.53 8.41
N GLN A 136 -17.19 -12.19 7.36
CA GLN A 136 -16.34 -12.87 6.38
C GLN A 136 -16.15 -11.97 5.18
N LEU A 137 -14.89 -11.79 4.77
CA LEU A 137 -14.55 -10.97 3.62
C LEU A 137 -14.25 -11.84 2.41
N GLU A 138 -14.85 -11.49 1.27
CA GLU A 138 -14.36 -11.90 -0.03
C GLU A 138 -13.65 -10.70 -0.66
N VAL A 139 -12.34 -10.83 -0.89
CA VAL A 139 -11.50 -9.77 -1.39
C VAL A 139 -10.93 -10.17 -2.74
N GLN A 140 -11.04 -9.27 -3.71
CA GLN A 140 -10.48 -9.43 -5.05
C GLN A 140 -9.53 -8.29 -5.34
N VAL A 141 -8.32 -8.61 -5.76
CA VAL A 141 -7.32 -7.64 -6.22
C VAL A 141 -6.90 -8.01 -7.62
N ARG A 142 -7.04 -7.06 -8.54
CA ARG A 142 -6.58 -7.23 -9.92
C ARG A 142 -5.39 -6.33 -10.17
N PHE A 143 -4.29 -6.92 -10.63
CA PHE A 143 -3.12 -6.20 -11.15
C PHE A 143 -3.16 -6.21 -12.67
N GLU A 144 -3.01 -5.05 -13.28
CA GLU A 144 -2.92 -4.87 -14.72
C GLU A 144 -1.67 -4.06 -15.05
N LEU A 145 -0.75 -4.65 -15.83
CA LEU A 145 0.47 -4.00 -16.26
C LEU A 145 0.38 -3.74 -17.78
N SER A 146 0.25 -2.48 -18.15
CA SER A 146 0.14 -2.10 -19.57
C SER A 146 0.49 -0.62 -19.78
N GLN A 147 1.09 -0.29 -20.92
CA GLN A 147 1.34 1.10 -21.32
C GLN A 147 2.07 1.92 -20.25
N GLN A 148 3.14 1.36 -19.68
CA GLN A 148 3.91 2.00 -18.60
C GLN A 148 3.10 2.26 -17.30
N ARG A 149 2.07 1.45 -17.05
CA ARG A 149 1.20 1.58 -15.88
C ARG A 149 1.04 0.25 -15.17
N LEU A 150 1.13 0.29 -13.85
CA LEU A 150 0.64 -0.76 -12.97
C LEU A 150 -0.63 -0.23 -12.29
N ARG A 151 -1.77 -0.85 -12.59
CA ARG A 151 -3.06 -0.52 -11.99
C ARG A 151 -3.53 -1.67 -11.10
N LEU A 152 -3.97 -1.30 -9.89
CA LEU A 152 -4.63 -2.20 -8.96
C LEU A 152 -6.11 -1.81 -8.90
N SER A 153 -7.01 -2.80 -9.06
CA SER A 153 -8.40 -2.67 -8.66
C SER A 153 -8.61 -3.47 -7.38
N LEU A 154 -9.19 -2.83 -6.38
CA LEU A 154 -9.38 -3.36 -5.03
C LEU A 154 -10.88 -3.49 -4.78
N ARG A 155 -11.38 -4.71 -4.64
CA ARG A 155 -12.79 -4.96 -4.33
C ARG A 155 -12.90 -5.87 -3.09
N ALA A 156 -13.78 -5.50 -2.16
CA ALA A 156 -14.10 -6.35 -1.02
C ALA A 156 -15.59 -6.28 -0.70
N VAL A 157 -16.15 -7.39 -0.26
CA VAL A 157 -17.53 -7.52 0.23
C VAL A 157 -17.51 -8.33 1.51
N SER A 158 -18.31 -7.91 2.50
CA SER A 158 -18.49 -8.61 3.77
C SER A 158 -19.93 -9.07 3.95
N ASP A 159 -20.15 -10.16 4.69
CA ASP A 159 -21.46 -10.61 5.14
C ASP A 159 -21.98 -9.85 6.38
N GLN A 160 -21.14 -9.01 7.00
CA GLN A 160 -21.51 -8.14 8.13
C GLN A 160 -20.96 -6.73 7.91
N SER A 161 -21.52 -5.74 8.64
CA SER A 161 -20.96 -4.40 8.68
C SER A 161 -19.53 -4.44 9.27
N THR A 162 -18.56 -3.92 8.52
CA THR A 162 -17.14 -3.99 8.91
C THR A 162 -16.36 -2.80 8.34
N PRO A 163 -15.31 -2.34 9.01
CA PRO A 163 -14.42 -1.34 8.42
C PRO A 163 -13.51 -1.96 7.37
N ILE A 164 -13.43 -1.30 6.19
CA ILE A 164 -12.53 -1.67 5.10
C ILE A 164 -11.78 -0.42 4.64
N ASN A 165 -10.46 -0.47 4.69
CA ASN A 165 -9.56 0.58 4.25
C ASN A 165 -8.28 -0.08 3.71
N MET A 166 -8.28 -0.44 2.45
CA MET A 166 -7.15 -1.17 1.85
C MET A 166 -6.18 -0.22 1.18
N THR A 167 -4.91 -0.53 1.22
CA THR A 167 -3.86 0.18 0.48
C THR A 167 -2.79 -0.78 -0.02
N TYR A 168 -1.82 -0.25 -0.79
CA TYR A 168 -0.64 -0.96 -1.26
C TYR A 168 0.60 -0.24 -0.77
N HIS A 169 1.61 -0.99 -0.28
CA HIS A 169 2.72 -0.44 0.50
C HIS A 169 4.10 -0.64 -0.17
N PRO A 170 4.26 -0.39 -1.49
CA PRO A 170 5.60 -0.39 -2.08
C PRO A 170 6.41 0.80 -1.59
N TYR A 171 7.70 0.57 -1.34
CA TYR A 171 8.66 1.64 -1.09
C TYR A 171 9.37 1.97 -2.39
N TRP A 172 9.20 3.20 -2.87
CA TRP A 172 9.74 3.67 -4.13
C TRP A 172 11.11 4.31 -3.96
N ASN A 173 12.04 3.97 -4.85
CA ASN A 173 13.32 4.64 -5.03
C ASN A 173 13.69 4.64 -6.51
N LEU A 174 13.43 5.73 -7.21
CA LEU A 174 13.63 5.83 -8.67
C LEU A 174 15.11 5.74 -9.08
N LYS A 175 16.05 5.88 -8.14
CA LYS A 175 17.48 5.59 -8.33
C LYS A 175 17.79 4.10 -8.35
N GLY A 176 16.93 3.29 -7.75
CA GLY A 176 17.16 1.87 -7.48
C GLY A 176 18.09 1.58 -6.29
N LYS A 177 18.75 2.58 -5.70
CA LYS A 177 19.65 2.44 -4.55
C LYS A 177 19.90 3.75 -3.84
N GLY A 178 20.46 3.69 -2.63
CA GLY A 178 20.80 4.86 -1.81
C GLY A 178 19.57 5.52 -1.22
N LYS A 179 19.71 6.78 -0.78
CA LYS A 179 18.64 7.55 -0.13
C LYS A 179 17.77 8.27 -1.14
N ILE A 180 16.55 8.57 -0.72
CA ILE A 180 15.53 9.30 -1.52
C ILE A 180 15.63 10.81 -1.40
N ASP A 181 16.62 11.36 -0.70
CA ASP A 181 16.71 12.79 -0.34
C ASP A 181 16.71 13.72 -1.56
N ASP A 182 17.23 13.27 -2.66
CA ASP A 182 17.34 13.98 -3.94
C ASP A 182 16.21 13.66 -4.95
N HIS A 183 15.18 12.96 -4.51
CA HIS A 183 13.95 12.85 -5.30
C HIS A 183 13.08 14.08 -5.09
N ASP A 184 12.52 14.62 -6.17
CA ASP A 184 11.53 15.67 -6.08
C ASP A 184 10.15 15.06 -5.83
N LEU A 185 9.45 15.61 -4.83
CA LEU A 185 8.08 15.24 -4.48
C LEU A 185 7.14 16.39 -4.83
N ASN A 186 5.99 16.07 -5.42
CA ASN A 186 4.91 17.00 -5.67
C ASN A 186 3.57 16.39 -5.29
N LEU A 187 2.82 17.06 -4.42
CA LEU A 187 1.46 16.70 -4.06
C LEU A 187 0.49 17.40 -5.00
N ILE A 188 -0.22 16.64 -5.82
CA ILE A 188 -1.31 17.14 -6.65
C ILE A 188 -2.55 17.18 -5.77
N SER A 189 -2.82 18.32 -5.13
CA SER A 189 -3.85 18.40 -4.09
C SER A 189 -4.77 19.59 -4.26
N ALA A 190 -6.06 19.35 -4.01
CA ALA A 190 -7.02 20.40 -3.72
C ALA A 190 -7.01 20.81 -2.23
N GLY A 191 -6.55 19.92 -1.33
CA GLY A 191 -6.41 20.17 0.11
C GLY A 191 -4.95 20.34 0.51
N GLN A 192 -4.68 21.24 1.45
CA GLN A 192 -3.36 21.59 1.95
C GLN A 192 -3.18 21.16 3.41
N THR A 193 -3.79 20.08 3.83
CA THR A 193 -3.71 19.63 5.22
C THR A 193 -3.03 18.28 5.33
N ALA A 194 -2.03 18.22 6.20
CA ALA A 194 -1.48 16.97 6.70
C ALA A 194 -1.93 16.78 8.14
N TYR A 195 -2.15 15.56 8.57
CA TYR A 195 -2.47 15.28 9.97
C TYR A 195 -1.87 13.95 10.43
N THR A 196 -1.55 13.92 11.69
CA THR A 196 -1.30 12.70 12.43
C THR A 196 -2.63 12.14 12.95
N LEU A 197 -2.62 11.11 13.80
CA LEU A 197 -3.86 10.49 14.32
C LEU A 197 -4.92 11.46 14.86
N THR A 198 -4.50 12.60 15.42
CA THR A 198 -5.38 13.50 16.17
C THR A 198 -5.39 14.95 15.68
N ASP A 199 -4.41 15.37 14.86
CA ASP A 199 -4.23 16.78 14.53
C ASP A 199 -4.30 17.02 13.01
N ILE A 200 -5.31 17.77 12.56
CA ILE A 200 -5.34 18.35 11.21
C ILE A 200 -4.54 19.65 11.26
N LYS A 201 -3.50 19.76 10.41
CA LYS A 201 -2.67 20.95 10.31
C LYS A 201 -2.62 21.44 8.87
N ASP A 202 -2.69 22.75 8.70
CA ASP A 202 -2.36 23.37 7.42
C ASP A 202 -0.87 23.16 7.12
N ILE A 203 -0.56 22.68 5.92
CA ILE A 203 0.82 22.47 5.47
C ILE A 203 1.40 23.66 4.72
N SER A 204 0.59 24.68 4.39
CA SER A 204 1.03 25.88 3.67
C SER A 204 2.25 26.50 4.33
N GLN A 205 3.30 26.74 3.54
CA GLN A 205 4.55 27.35 3.99
C GLN A 205 5.29 26.58 5.10
N THR A 206 4.91 25.33 5.37
CA THR A 206 5.63 24.46 6.29
C THR A 206 6.63 23.57 5.53
N ARG A 207 7.43 22.81 6.29
CA ARG A 207 8.32 21.79 5.70
C ARG A 207 7.56 20.66 4.97
N PHE A 208 6.27 20.51 5.19
CA PHE A 208 5.41 19.52 4.56
C PHE A 208 4.69 20.03 3.31
N ASP A 209 4.90 21.30 2.94
CA ASP A 209 4.34 21.87 1.72
C ASP A 209 5.11 21.37 0.50
N PHE A 210 4.55 20.37 -0.15
CA PHE A 210 5.01 19.81 -1.43
C PHE A 210 4.00 20.09 -2.55
N THR A 211 3.17 21.12 -2.43
CA THR A 211 2.24 21.54 -3.50
C THR A 211 2.99 22.07 -4.73
N MET A 212 4.19 22.56 -4.53
CA MET A 212 5.18 22.80 -5.60
C MET A 212 6.25 21.71 -5.55
N SER A 213 6.64 21.19 -6.72
CA SER A 213 7.68 20.16 -6.82
C SER A 213 9.01 20.65 -6.22
N ARG A 214 9.55 19.89 -5.28
CA ARG A 214 10.83 20.18 -4.66
C ARG A 214 11.47 18.91 -4.07
N PRO A 215 12.80 18.92 -3.83
CA PRO A 215 13.49 17.81 -3.20
C PRO A 215 12.88 17.45 -1.83
N ILE A 216 12.77 16.15 -1.56
CA ILE A 216 12.37 15.64 -0.24
C ILE A 216 13.37 16.12 0.82
N GLY A 217 14.66 16.18 0.48
CA GLY A 217 15.73 16.61 1.37
C GLY A 217 15.73 15.75 2.64
N GLN A 218 15.92 16.39 3.79
CA GLN A 218 15.93 15.75 5.11
C GLN A 218 14.55 15.79 5.81
N VAL A 219 13.48 16.13 5.08
CA VAL A 219 12.13 16.17 5.67
C VAL A 219 11.69 14.74 6.01
N GLN A 220 11.43 14.50 7.29
CA GLN A 220 10.85 13.26 7.78
C GLN A 220 9.33 13.36 7.66
N ILE A 221 8.74 12.48 6.88
CA ILE A 221 7.29 12.41 6.65
C ILE A 221 6.80 11.06 7.14
N ASP A 222 5.84 11.06 8.05
CA ASP A 222 4.94 9.95 8.41
C ASP A 222 3.57 10.58 8.64
N HIS A 223 2.95 11.05 7.53
CA HIS A 223 1.76 11.89 7.58
C HIS A 223 0.76 11.47 6.52
N ASN A 224 -0.51 11.59 6.87
CA ASN A 224 -1.62 11.47 5.94
C ASN A 224 -2.01 12.86 5.40
N PHE A 225 -2.16 12.97 4.08
CA PHE A 225 -2.54 14.19 3.37
C PHE A 225 -3.97 14.05 2.86
N LYS A 226 -4.87 14.93 3.30
CA LYS A 226 -6.28 14.91 2.92
C LYS A 226 -6.53 15.48 1.52
N HIS A 227 -7.54 14.93 0.86
CA HIS A 227 -8.06 15.40 -0.43
C HIS A 227 -7.00 15.52 -1.52
N THR A 228 -6.03 14.61 -1.50
CA THR A 228 -4.93 14.58 -2.45
C THR A 228 -5.37 13.88 -3.73
N GLN A 229 -5.27 14.57 -4.87
CA GLN A 229 -5.59 13.99 -6.18
C GLN A 229 -4.50 13.04 -6.71
N GLY A 230 -3.33 13.05 -6.08
CA GLY A 230 -2.22 12.19 -6.42
C GLY A 230 -0.89 12.78 -6.01
N VAL A 231 0.16 12.06 -6.37
CA VAL A 231 1.55 12.42 -6.09
C VAL A 231 2.40 12.20 -7.33
N VAL A 232 3.38 13.05 -7.53
CA VAL A 232 4.45 12.83 -8.51
C VAL A 232 5.78 12.77 -7.78
N LEU A 233 6.51 11.68 -8.02
CA LEU A 233 7.88 11.48 -7.56
C LEU A 233 8.79 11.54 -8.79
N ASN A 234 9.85 12.36 -8.76
CA ASN A 234 10.78 12.50 -9.86
C ASN A 234 12.22 12.24 -9.41
N TYR A 235 13.00 11.63 -10.27
CA TYR A 235 14.45 11.54 -10.15
C TYR A 235 15.11 11.48 -11.54
N GLY A 236 15.92 12.46 -11.87
CA GLY A 236 16.55 12.56 -13.19
C GLY A 236 15.49 12.60 -14.31
N ARG A 237 15.51 11.60 -15.18
CA ARG A 237 14.55 11.45 -16.30
C ARG A 237 13.42 10.48 -15.99
N THR A 238 13.32 10.01 -14.78
CA THR A 238 12.28 9.05 -14.37
C THR A 238 11.24 9.74 -13.50
N SER A 239 9.98 9.57 -13.85
CA SER A 239 8.84 10.06 -13.07
C SER A 239 7.91 8.90 -12.71
N LEU A 240 7.34 8.96 -11.52
CA LEU A 240 6.27 8.10 -11.04
C LEU A 240 5.09 8.97 -10.63
N HIS A 241 3.97 8.80 -11.32
CA HIS A 241 2.69 9.42 -10.98
C HIS A 241 1.80 8.40 -10.28
N ILE A 242 1.35 8.72 -9.09
CA ILE A 242 0.46 7.88 -8.28
C ILE A 242 -0.87 8.58 -8.16
N SER A 243 -1.95 7.90 -8.55
CA SER A 243 -3.32 8.38 -8.43
C SER A 243 -4.25 7.28 -7.92
N SER A 244 -5.39 7.67 -7.38
CA SER A 244 -6.33 6.73 -6.76
C SER A 244 -7.75 7.30 -6.75
N SER A 245 -8.73 6.41 -6.56
CA SER A 245 -10.10 6.78 -6.20
C SER A 245 -10.29 7.03 -4.70
N LEU A 246 -9.28 6.74 -3.88
CA LEU A 246 -9.29 7.03 -2.44
C LEU A 246 -8.96 8.49 -2.19
N SER A 247 -9.55 9.07 -1.15
CA SER A 247 -9.54 10.53 -0.93
C SER A 247 -8.26 11.07 -0.33
N ASP A 248 -7.53 10.23 0.39
CA ASP A 248 -6.40 10.65 1.20
C ASP A 248 -5.17 9.81 0.87
N LEU A 249 -4.02 10.28 1.33
CA LEU A 249 -2.74 9.69 0.97
C LEU A 249 -1.79 9.71 2.17
N GLN A 250 -1.36 8.54 2.62
CA GLN A 250 -0.25 8.43 3.57
C GLN A 250 1.08 8.47 2.83
N ILE A 251 2.02 9.26 3.35
CA ILE A 251 3.41 9.26 2.91
C ILE A 251 4.31 8.92 4.08
N TYR A 252 5.24 7.98 3.86
CA TYR A 252 6.27 7.62 4.82
C TYR A 252 7.65 7.58 4.16
N THR A 253 8.58 8.39 4.65
CA THR A 253 9.94 8.53 4.10
C THR A 253 10.92 7.45 4.56
N GLY A 254 10.44 6.42 5.26
CA GLY A 254 11.25 5.26 5.63
C GLY A 254 12.32 5.55 6.70
N ASP A 255 12.12 6.56 7.55
CA ASP A 255 13.13 7.02 8.52
C ASP A 255 13.46 5.98 9.60
N GLN A 256 12.50 5.10 9.94
CA GLN A 256 12.69 4.05 10.96
C GLN A 256 13.07 2.68 10.36
N MET A 257 13.28 2.60 9.05
CA MET A 257 13.72 1.36 8.41
C MET A 257 15.16 1.01 8.83
N LYS A 258 15.52 -0.28 8.71
CA LYS A 258 16.90 -0.76 8.95
C LYS A 258 17.95 0.03 8.16
N THR A 259 17.61 0.44 6.93
CA THR A 259 18.37 1.40 6.13
C THR A 259 17.49 2.63 5.96
N PRO A 260 17.65 3.66 6.82
CA PRO A 260 16.77 4.82 6.80
C PRO A 260 16.77 5.54 5.46
N ARG A 261 15.58 5.97 5.04
CA ARG A 261 15.38 6.79 3.83
C ARG A 261 15.80 6.11 2.52
N SER A 262 15.87 4.78 2.50
CA SER A 262 16.18 4.03 1.28
C SER A 262 15.01 3.96 0.29
N GLY A 263 13.79 4.27 0.71
CA GLY A 263 12.59 4.33 -0.12
C GLY A 263 11.50 5.15 0.55
N ILE A 264 10.54 5.60 -0.25
CA ILE A 264 9.34 6.32 0.18
C ILE A 264 8.10 5.45 -0.09
N ALA A 265 7.28 5.21 0.93
CA ALA A 265 5.95 4.64 0.77
C ALA A 265 4.94 5.75 0.48
N VAL A 266 4.05 5.48 -0.47
CA VAL A 266 2.97 6.37 -0.87
C VAL A 266 1.71 5.51 -0.96
N GLU A 267 0.81 5.71 -0.02
CA GLU A 267 -0.28 4.80 0.29
C GLU A 267 -1.63 5.51 0.18
N PRO A 268 -2.31 5.45 -0.98
CA PRO A 268 -3.70 5.92 -1.06
C PRO A 268 -4.59 5.12 -0.12
N GLN A 269 -5.35 5.81 0.72
CA GLN A 269 -6.21 5.21 1.75
C GLN A 269 -7.22 6.24 2.29
N PHE A 270 -8.18 5.82 3.12
CA PHE A 270 -8.88 6.75 4.01
C PHE A 270 -7.94 7.18 5.15
N GLN A 271 -8.28 8.28 5.83
CA GLN A 271 -7.45 8.78 6.93
C GLN A 271 -7.21 7.72 8.02
N PRO A 272 -6.09 7.81 8.75
CA PRO A 272 -5.87 6.99 9.94
C PRO A 272 -7.04 7.14 10.93
N ASN A 273 -7.43 6.05 11.58
CA ASN A 273 -8.50 6.02 12.57
C ASN A 273 -9.89 6.46 12.05
N ASP A 274 -10.11 6.46 10.74
CA ASP A 274 -11.37 6.94 10.12
C ASP A 274 -12.61 6.26 10.70
N ILE A 275 -12.53 4.97 11.05
CA ILE A 275 -13.65 4.23 11.65
C ILE A 275 -14.15 4.84 12.96
N ASN A 276 -13.27 5.49 13.72
CA ASN A 276 -13.63 6.20 14.96
C ASN A 276 -13.87 7.69 14.74
N LEU A 277 -13.68 8.21 13.53
CA LEU A 277 -13.81 9.64 13.16
C LEU A 277 -14.95 9.84 12.16
N GLU A 278 -14.63 9.93 10.87
CA GLU A 278 -15.58 10.23 9.81
C GLU A 278 -16.38 8.99 9.32
N ARG A 279 -15.89 7.80 9.62
CA ARG A 279 -16.52 6.49 9.33
C ARG A 279 -16.79 6.22 7.84
N LYS A 280 -16.05 6.85 6.94
CA LYS A 280 -16.10 6.58 5.50
C LYS A 280 -15.66 5.16 5.16
N SER A 281 -14.81 4.59 6.02
CA SER A 281 -14.32 3.21 5.92
C SER A 281 -15.30 2.15 6.43
N LEU A 282 -16.46 2.53 7.01
CA LEU A 282 -17.46 1.56 7.44
C LEU A 282 -18.37 1.16 6.27
N PHE A 283 -18.31 -0.11 5.89
CA PHE A 283 -19.16 -0.71 4.87
C PHE A 283 -20.20 -1.63 5.53
N LYS A 284 -21.47 -1.48 5.13
CA LYS A 284 -22.55 -2.35 5.58
C LYS A 284 -22.42 -3.75 4.94
N ALA A 285 -23.12 -4.71 5.50
CA ALA A 285 -23.22 -6.05 4.91
C ALA A 285 -23.61 -5.94 3.42
N SER A 286 -22.88 -6.65 2.57
CA SER A 286 -23.05 -6.68 1.12
C SER A 286 -22.71 -5.40 0.35
N ASP A 287 -22.39 -4.28 1.02
CA ASP A 287 -21.83 -3.11 0.34
C ASP A 287 -20.44 -3.45 -0.22
N ALA A 288 -20.16 -2.98 -1.40
CA ALA A 288 -18.86 -3.20 -2.02
C ALA A 288 -17.91 -2.04 -1.71
N TYR A 289 -16.76 -2.37 -1.10
CA TYR A 289 -15.55 -1.56 -1.23
C TYR A 289 -15.02 -1.75 -2.65
N ASP A 290 -14.95 -0.68 -3.43
CA ASP A 290 -14.53 -0.74 -4.84
C ASP A 290 -13.69 0.49 -5.18
N HIS A 291 -12.38 0.30 -5.15
CA HIS A 291 -11.39 1.36 -5.35
C HIS A 291 -10.28 0.92 -6.28
N TRP A 292 -9.48 1.88 -6.73
CA TRP A 292 -8.31 1.61 -7.56
C TRP A 292 -7.12 2.49 -7.15
N ILE A 293 -5.91 1.99 -7.43
CA ILE A 293 -4.64 2.70 -7.33
C ILE A 293 -3.91 2.52 -8.65
N GLU A 294 -3.38 3.59 -9.22
CA GLU A 294 -2.61 3.56 -10.46
C GLU A 294 -1.23 4.18 -10.27
N TYR A 295 -0.23 3.46 -10.73
CA TYR A 295 1.17 3.88 -10.80
C TYR A 295 1.54 4.02 -12.27
N LYS A 296 1.70 5.26 -12.75
CA LYS A 296 2.13 5.55 -14.12
C LYS A 296 3.59 5.98 -14.11
N PHE A 297 4.37 5.36 -14.96
CA PHE A 297 5.80 5.60 -15.06
C PHE A 297 6.12 6.32 -16.35
N ASP A 298 7.03 7.29 -16.27
CA ASP A 298 7.66 7.94 -17.41
C ASP A 298 9.18 7.80 -17.27
N TRP A 299 9.85 7.43 -18.36
CA TRP A 299 11.32 7.42 -18.47
C TRP A 299 11.71 7.88 -19.87
N ARG A 300 12.76 8.69 -19.99
CA ARG A 300 13.26 9.25 -21.26
C ARG A 300 14.73 8.91 -21.46
#